data_d50a006c5a1dda7fb581cea73c0c86f5
#
_entry.id   d50a006c5a1dda7fb581cea73c0c86f5
#
_cell.length_a   1.000
_cell.length_b   1.000
_cell.length_c   1.000
_cell.angle_alpha   90.00
_cell.angle_beta   90.00
_cell.angle_gamma   90.00
#
_symmetry.space_group_name_H-M   'P 1'
#
loop_
_entity.id
_entity.type
_entity.pdbx_description
1 polymer ?
#
loop_
_entity_poly.entity_id
_entity_poly.type
_entity_poly.pdbx_seq_one_letter_code
_entity_poly.pdbx_strand_id
1 'polypeptide(L)'
;MLKNALLCLLLILTVSFQPLMAAPDFVAIKAQAQLAEDTYLEAHTLEQRLEEQGQSLLHQSIIPLSQVSYFLSRANGVQTIAIRGTANLENAMLDLDLELQPDSLLNIKLHQGFGSGAKAVYEDIQPFLSKEHPIHLTGHSLGGAIAVILAMYLEKDGFAVEQVITFGQPKVTNATGAKMFSRLPLTRVVTPNDIVPLVPPISPMQIKDLDIFWHMGEEVILLGGKTFTQTNGIKSMLRATKFTTSIPNEQNLIAHKMTTYVNLIEALQTTPQEMPYKTDISLFGFSLD
;
A
#
# COMPACT_ATOMS: atom_id res chain seq x y z
N MET A 1 -33.06 -49.52 -26.12
CA MET A 1 -31.94 -49.37 -27.05
C MET A 1 -31.51 -47.92 -27.09
N LEU A 2 -30.35 -47.66 -26.59
CA LEU A 2 -29.41 -46.54 -26.84
C LEU A 2 -30.00 -45.16 -27.06
N LYS A 3 -30.08 -44.39 -26.01
CA LYS A 3 -29.80 -42.96 -26.02
C LYS A 3 -28.96 -42.61 -24.80
N ASN A 4 -27.81 -43.18 -24.70
CA ASN A 4 -26.76 -42.64 -23.88
C ASN A 4 -26.06 -41.57 -24.71
N ALA A 5 -26.62 -40.37 -24.67
CA ALA A 5 -26.01 -39.21 -25.18
C ALA A 5 -24.71 -38.97 -24.40
N LEU A 6 -23.66 -39.03 -25.11
CA LEU A 6 -22.32 -38.63 -24.86
C LEU A 6 -22.34 -37.19 -24.29
N LEU A 7 -22.45 -37.08 -22.97
CA LEU A 7 -22.17 -35.84 -22.28
C LEU A 7 -20.65 -35.72 -22.28
N CYS A 8 -20.09 -35.34 -23.42
CA CYS A 8 -18.73 -34.89 -23.51
C CYS A 8 -18.63 -33.66 -22.62
N LEU A 9 -18.19 -33.91 -21.40
CA LEU A 9 -17.68 -32.94 -20.48
C LEU A 9 -16.46 -32.32 -21.19
N LEU A 10 -16.68 -31.26 -21.96
CA LEU A 10 -15.64 -30.35 -22.38
C LEU A 10 -15.14 -29.72 -21.07
N LEU A 11 -14.20 -30.38 -20.43
CA LEU A 11 -13.25 -29.74 -19.55
C LEU A 11 -12.45 -28.81 -20.44
N ILE A 12 -12.99 -27.63 -20.65
CA ILE A 12 -12.20 -26.50 -21.07
C ILE A 12 -11.23 -26.30 -19.91
N LEU A 13 -10.04 -26.87 -20.04
CA LEU A 13 -8.86 -26.41 -19.34
C LEU A 13 -8.70 -24.95 -19.75
N THR A 14 -9.44 -24.07 -19.08
CA THR A 14 -9.04 -22.67 -18.99
C THR A 14 -7.73 -22.68 -18.23
N VAL A 15 -6.63 -22.87 -18.95
CA VAL A 15 -5.34 -22.42 -18.49
C VAL A 15 -5.57 -20.95 -18.22
N SER A 16 -5.84 -20.62 -16.97
CA SER A 16 -5.90 -19.25 -16.51
C SER A 16 -4.49 -18.71 -16.76
N PHE A 17 -4.31 -18.05 -17.90
CA PHE A 17 -3.17 -17.19 -18.11
C PHE A 17 -3.30 -16.10 -17.05
N GLN A 18 -2.76 -16.37 -15.85
CA GLN A 18 -2.51 -15.29 -14.92
C GLN A 18 -1.44 -14.44 -15.62
N PRO A 19 -1.69 -13.16 -15.84
CA PRO A 19 -0.64 -12.30 -16.36
C PRO A 19 0.54 -12.46 -15.41
N LEU A 20 1.69 -12.83 -15.97
CA LEU A 20 2.92 -12.93 -15.21
C LEU A 20 3.16 -11.54 -14.60
N MET A 21 3.11 -11.44 -13.28
CA MET A 21 3.41 -10.19 -12.61
C MET A 21 4.87 -9.85 -12.93
N ALA A 22 5.13 -8.58 -13.21
CA ALA A 22 6.51 -8.14 -13.38
C ALA A 22 7.28 -8.37 -12.08
N ALA A 23 8.55 -8.77 -12.18
CA ALA A 23 9.39 -8.90 -10.99
C ALA A 23 9.50 -7.53 -10.29
N PRO A 24 9.42 -7.47 -8.94
CA PRO A 24 9.55 -6.22 -8.22
C PRO A 24 10.91 -5.58 -8.44
N ASP A 25 10.92 -4.28 -8.65
CA ASP A 25 12.16 -3.50 -8.67
C ASP A 25 12.61 -3.23 -7.23
N PHE A 26 13.43 -4.12 -6.68
CA PHE A 26 13.95 -3.97 -5.33
C PHE A 26 14.92 -2.79 -5.17
N VAL A 27 15.49 -2.25 -6.24
CA VAL A 27 16.30 -1.03 -6.19
C VAL A 27 15.39 0.18 -5.94
N ALA A 28 14.30 0.29 -6.70
CA ALA A 28 13.30 1.33 -6.49
C ALA A 28 12.62 1.18 -5.12
N ILE A 29 12.25 -0.05 -4.71
CA ILE A 29 11.65 -0.33 -3.39
C ILE A 29 12.59 0.11 -2.27
N LYS A 30 13.92 -0.15 -2.38
CA LYS A 30 14.91 0.30 -1.39
C LYS A 30 14.99 1.81 -1.31
N ALA A 31 15.08 2.49 -2.44
CA ALA A 31 15.15 3.96 -2.49
C ALA A 31 13.91 4.59 -1.83
N GLN A 32 12.72 4.09 -2.14
CA GLN A 32 11.47 4.57 -1.53
C GLN A 32 11.36 4.20 -0.04
N ALA A 33 11.91 3.05 0.39
CA ALA A 33 11.95 2.66 1.79
C ALA A 33 12.84 3.61 2.62
N GLN A 34 13.97 4.02 2.08
CA GLN A 34 14.84 4.99 2.71
C GLN A 34 14.15 6.34 2.89
N LEU A 35 13.50 6.87 1.84
CA LEU A 35 12.74 8.11 1.93
C LEU A 35 11.55 8.01 2.91
N ALA A 36 10.86 6.86 2.96
CA ALA A 36 9.79 6.64 3.92
C ALA A 36 10.33 6.58 5.37
N GLU A 37 11.52 5.99 5.60
CA GLU A 37 12.20 5.98 6.90
C GLU A 37 12.67 7.39 7.29
N ASP A 38 13.22 8.15 6.34
CA ASP A 38 13.73 9.51 6.56
C ASP A 38 12.63 10.49 6.99
N THR A 39 11.34 10.19 6.74
CA THR A 39 10.22 11.00 7.25
C THR A 39 10.17 11.10 8.79
N TYR A 40 10.83 10.20 9.50
CA TYR A 40 10.89 10.18 10.97
C TYR A 40 12.06 11.00 11.55
N LEU A 41 12.92 11.53 10.69
CA LEU A 41 14.06 12.35 11.09
C LEU A 41 13.62 13.78 11.44
N GLU A 42 14.41 14.44 12.29
CA GLU A 42 14.32 15.87 12.53
C GLU A 42 14.74 16.66 11.27
N ALA A 43 14.18 17.85 11.07
CA ALA A 43 14.33 18.63 9.84
C ALA A 43 15.78 18.80 9.36
N HIS A 44 16.69 19.17 10.27
CA HIS A 44 18.10 19.37 9.91
C HIS A 44 18.79 18.06 9.49
N THR A 45 18.51 16.95 10.16
CA THR A 45 19.03 15.64 9.81
C THR A 45 18.44 15.13 8.48
N LEU A 46 17.16 15.42 8.24
CA LEU A 46 16.50 15.08 6.98
C LEU A 46 17.18 15.76 5.79
N GLU A 47 17.44 17.08 5.88
CA GLU A 47 18.07 17.82 4.79
C GLU A 47 19.44 17.25 4.43
N GLN A 48 20.28 17.01 5.44
CA GLN A 48 21.61 16.40 5.23
C GLN A 48 21.49 14.99 4.59
N ARG A 49 20.55 14.17 5.08
CA ARG A 49 20.33 12.82 4.56
C ARG A 49 19.88 12.83 3.11
N LEU A 50 18.99 13.76 2.73
CA LEU A 50 18.54 13.91 1.36
C LEU A 50 19.69 14.37 0.43
N GLU A 51 20.53 15.30 0.86
CA GLU A 51 21.72 15.71 0.12
C GLU A 51 22.69 14.55 -0.12
N GLU A 52 22.97 13.72 0.90
CA GLU A 52 23.79 12.50 0.77
C GLU A 52 23.21 11.51 -0.24
N GLN A 53 21.89 11.46 -0.40
CA GLN A 53 21.18 10.63 -1.37
C GLN A 53 21.04 11.30 -2.76
N GLY A 54 21.60 12.49 -2.96
CA GLY A 54 21.46 13.24 -4.22
C GLY A 54 20.08 13.82 -4.44
N GLN A 55 19.29 14.00 -3.38
CA GLN A 55 17.96 14.60 -3.37
C GLN A 55 18.05 16.07 -2.97
N SER A 56 17.23 16.92 -3.57
CA SER A 56 17.06 18.30 -3.13
C SER A 56 15.72 18.43 -2.40
N LEU A 57 15.73 18.85 -1.14
CA LEU A 57 14.51 19.17 -0.39
C LEU A 57 13.85 20.40 -1.01
N LEU A 58 12.61 20.28 -1.47
CA LEU A 58 11.82 21.39 -2.04
C LEU A 58 10.84 21.97 -1.04
N HIS A 59 10.25 21.12 -0.20
CA HIS A 59 9.27 21.54 0.80
C HIS A 59 9.19 20.49 1.92
N GLN A 60 8.93 20.94 3.13
CA GLN A 60 8.63 20.10 4.30
C GLN A 60 7.53 20.78 5.10
N SER A 61 6.54 20.01 5.55
CA SER A 61 5.42 20.54 6.32
C SER A 61 4.95 19.56 7.39
N ILE A 62 4.37 20.12 8.44
CA ILE A 62 3.55 19.41 9.44
C ILE A 62 2.19 20.11 9.43
N ILE A 63 1.16 19.44 8.94
CA ILE A 63 -0.17 19.99 8.83
C ILE A 63 -0.77 20.22 10.23
N PRO A 64 -1.10 21.44 10.63
CA PRO A 64 -1.41 21.76 12.04
C PRO A 64 -2.56 20.95 12.65
N LEU A 65 -3.65 20.72 11.92
CA LEU A 65 -4.84 20.05 12.44
C LEU A 65 -4.71 18.53 12.42
N SER A 66 -4.19 17.95 11.33
CA SER A 66 -4.08 16.52 11.16
C SER A 66 -2.77 15.95 11.72
N GLN A 67 -1.80 16.81 12.04
CA GLN A 67 -0.44 16.43 12.45
C GLN A 67 0.28 15.52 11.44
N VAL A 68 -0.21 15.48 10.20
CA VAL A 68 0.46 14.77 9.12
C VAL A 68 1.74 15.51 8.76
N SER A 69 2.87 14.78 8.81
CA SER A 69 4.17 15.30 8.42
C SER A 69 4.58 14.67 7.09
N TYR A 70 5.11 15.48 6.18
CA TYR A 70 5.60 15.03 4.89
C TYR A 70 6.72 15.93 4.38
N PHE A 71 7.44 15.45 3.38
CA PHE A 71 8.34 16.29 2.60
C PHE A 71 8.18 16.02 1.10
N LEU A 72 8.58 17.00 0.31
CA LEU A 72 8.74 16.96 -1.13
C LEU A 72 10.22 17.11 -1.46
N SER A 73 10.80 16.15 -2.13
CA SER A 73 12.17 16.21 -2.66
C SER A 73 12.20 16.07 -4.17
N ARG A 74 13.34 16.35 -4.78
CA ARG A 74 13.57 16.16 -6.21
C ARG A 74 14.96 15.61 -6.50
N ALA A 75 15.02 14.59 -7.35
CA ALA A 75 16.25 14.07 -7.91
C ALA A 75 16.01 13.61 -9.35
N ASN A 76 16.97 13.83 -10.23
CA ASN A 76 16.93 13.35 -11.64
C ASN A 76 15.65 13.76 -12.40
N GLY A 77 15.07 14.92 -12.07
CA GLY A 77 13.83 15.40 -12.69
C GLY A 77 12.56 14.79 -12.13
N VAL A 78 12.61 13.90 -11.14
CA VAL A 78 11.45 13.29 -10.47
C VAL A 78 11.19 14.00 -9.16
N GLN A 79 9.93 14.34 -8.90
CA GLN A 79 9.44 14.83 -7.61
C GLN A 79 8.98 13.65 -6.74
N THR A 80 9.50 13.55 -5.52
CA THR A 80 9.08 12.48 -4.59
C THR A 80 8.43 13.08 -3.35
N ILE A 81 7.22 12.63 -3.07
CA ILE A 81 6.45 12.98 -1.86
C ILE A 81 6.56 11.81 -0.89
N ALA A 82 7.16 12.05 0.27
CA ALA A 82 7.28 11.05 1.33
C ALA A 82 6.46 11.48 2.55
N ILE A 83 5.57 10.61 3.02
CA ILE A 83 4.61 10.92 4.08
C ILE A 83 4.88 10.04 5.31
N ARG A 84 5.00 10.70 6.47
CA ARG A 84 5.27 10.03 7.74
C ARG A 84 4.05 9.29 8.27
N GLY A 85 4.28 8.10 8.81
CA GLY A 85 3.28 7.39 9.61
C GLY A 85 3.15 7.94 11.03
N THR A 86 2.23 7.37 11.80
CA THR A 86 2.04 7.72 13.21
C THR A 86 3.18 7.18 14.06
N ALA A 87 3.73 8.02 14.93
CA ALA A 87 4.81 7.61 15.83
C ALA A 87 4.32 6.59 16.88
N ASN A 88 3.07 6.69 17.31
CA ASN A 88 2.45 5.79 18.30
C ASN A 88 1.44 4.86 17.61
N LEU A 89 1.95 3.75 17.07
CA LEU A 89 1.17 2.77 16.32
C LEU A 89 0.10 2.10 17.19
N GLU A 90 0.41 1.76 18.44
CA GLU A 90 -0.51 1.03 19.31
C GLU A 90 -1.80 1.83 19.54
N ASN A 91 -1.67 3.10 19.88
CA ASN A 91 -2.81 3.99 20.03
C ASN A 91 -3.53 4.22 18.70
N ALA A 92 -2.79 4.39 17.60
CA ALA A 92 -3.38 4.58 16.28
C ALA A 92 -4.23 3.38 15.83
N MET A 93 -3.83 2.16 16.20
CA MET A 93 -4.61 0.96 15.88
C MET A 93 -5.86 0.79 16.75
N LEU A 94 -5.81 1.23 18.03
CA LEU A 94 -6.96 1.22 18.93
C LEU A 94 -7.99 2.27 18.55
N ASP A 95 -7.53 3.42 18.05
CA ASP A 95 -8.37 4.58 17.70
C ASP A 95 -8.72 4.60 16.20
N LEU A 96 -8.42 3.52 15.45
CA LEU A 96 -8.67 3.47 14.02
C LEU A 96 -10.17 3.56 13.74
N ASP A 97 -10.60 4.72 13.26
CA ASP A 97 -11.95 4.90 12.75
C ASP A 97 -12.14 3.99 11.53
N LEU A 98 -13.24 3.23 11.53
CA LEU A 98 -13.55 2.27 10.46
C LEU A 98 -14.58 2.83 9.47
N GLU A 99 -14.82 4.15 9.51
CA GLU A 99 -15.87 4.78 8.73
C GLU A 99 -15.38 5.14 7.31
N LEU A 100 -16.22 4.79 6.33
CA LEU A 100 -16.09 5.20 4.94
C LEU A 100 -16.92 6.45 4.70
N GLN A 101 -16.29 7.53 4.27
CA GLN A 101 -16.95 8.79 3.93
C GLN A 101 -16.85 9.07 2.41
N PRO A 102 -17.94 9.58 1.80
CA PRO A 102 -17.89 10.01 0.41
C PRO A 102 -16.86 11.13 0.19
N ASP A 103 -16.00 10.97 -0.80
CA ASP A 103 -15.11 12.03 -1.29
C ASP A 103 -15.66 12.60 -2.60
N SER A 104 -15.97 13.90 -2.59
CA SER A 104 -16.59 14.58 -3.73
C SER A 104 -15.60 14.82 -4.88
N LEU A 105 -14.31 14.92 -4.61
CA LEU A 105 -13.29 15.13 -5.64
C LEU A 105 -13.04 13.83 -6.42
N LEU A 106 -12.92 12.70 -5.73
CA LEU A 106 -12.66 11.41 -6.35
C LEU A 106 -13.93 10.65 -6.73
N ASN A 107 -15.09 11.04 -6.19
CA ASN A 107 -16.37 10.37 -6.39
C ASN A 107 -16.35 8.89 -5.95
N ILE A 108 -15.65 8.60 -4.86
CA ILE A 108 -15.57 7.31 -4.19
C ILE A 108 -15.72 7.48 -2.68
N LYS A 109 -15.83 6.37 -1.95
CA LYS A 109 -15.74 6.40 -0.48
C LYS A 109 -14.30 6.14 -0.03
N LEU A 110 -13.83 6.94 0.91
CA LEU A 110 -12.51 6.83 1.53
C LEU A 110 -12.65 6.59 3.04
N HIS A 111 -11.67 5.94 3.64
CA HIS A 111 -11.50 5.94 5.09
C HIS A 111 -11.38 7.38 5.59
N GLN A 112 -12.26 7.77 6.52
CA GLN A 112 -12.45 9.15 6.93
C GLN A 112 -11.16 9.85 7.36
N GLY A 113 -10.42 9.26 8.29
CA GLY A 113 -9.19 9.87 8.80
C GLY A 113 -8.09 9.98 7.74
N PHE A 114 -7.89 8.95 6.91
CA PHE A 114 -6.89 8.98 5.84
C PHE A 114 -7.28 9.95 4.73
N GLY A 115 -8.56 10.01 4.37
CA GLY A 115 -9.09 10.95 3.38
C GLY A 115 -8.89 12.40 3.81
N SER A 116 -9.20 12.72 5.06
CA SER A 116 -9.01 14.06 5.63
C SER A 116 -7.53 14.45 5.65
N GLY A 117 -6.64 13.55 6.06
CA GLY A 117 -5.20 13.78 6.06
C GLY A 117 -4.64 13.99 4.64
N ALA A 118 -5.06 13.15 3.69
CA ALA A 118 -4.63 13.26 2.29
C ALA A 118 -5.09 14.57 1.63
N LYS A 119 -6.33 14.98 1.92
CA LYS A 119 -6.87 16.25 1.42
C LYS A 119 -6.08 17.44 1.96
N ALA A 120 -5.74 17.42 3.24
CA ALA A 120 -4.95 18.49 3.86
C ALA A 120 -3.54 18.58 3.24
N VAL A 121 -2.87 17.45 3.00
CA VAL A 121 -1.58 17.43 2.29
C VAL A 121 -1.75 17.89 0.85
N TYR A 122 -2.80 17.46 0.15
CA TYR A 122 -3.08 17.87 -1.23
C TYR A 122 -3.22 19.40 -1.35
N GLU A 123 -3.96 20.03 -0.44
CA GLU A 123 -4.15 21.49 -0.42
C GLU A 123 -2.85 22.25 -0.11
N ASP A 124 -2.01 21.75 0.80
CA ASP A 124 -0.77 22.37 1.23
C ASP A 124 0.35 22.25 0.18
N ILE A 125 0.45 21.13 -0.52
CA ILE A 125 1.57 20.83 -1.42
C ILE A 125 1.44 21.48 -2.81
N GLN A 126 0.24 21.85 -3.24
CA GLN A 126 -0.06 22.37 -4.58
C GLN A 126 0.91 23.44 -5.09
N PRO A 127 1.29 24.47 -4.28
CA PRO A 127 2.19 25.54 -4.75
C PRO A 127 3.60 25.07 -5.09
N PHE A 128 4.00 23.90 -4.62
CA PHE A 128 5.36 23.37 -4.72
C PHE A 128 5.51 22.30 -5.82
N LEU A 129 4.38 21.86 -6.41
CA LEU A 129 4.38 20.83 -7.45
C LEU A 129 4.50 21.43 -8.85
N SER A 130 5.18 20.70 -9.74
CA SER A 130 5.26 21.02 -11.16
C SER A 130 4.72 19.85 -11.98
N LYS A 131 3.86 20.15 -12.97
CA LYS A 131 3.35 19.15 -13.92
C LYS A 131 4.37 18.75 -15.00
N GLU A 132 5.50 19.44 -15.07
CA GLU A 132 6.60 19.12 -15.98
C GLU A 132 7.45 17.93 -15.51
N HIS A 133 7.28 17.54 -14.25
CA HIS A 133 8.04 16.48 -13.62
C HIS A 133 7.11 15.35 -13.15
N PRO A 134 7.47 14.08 -13.39
CA PRO A 134 6.74 12.97 -12.83
C PRO A 134 6.81 12.96 -11.30
N ILE A 135 5.81 12.34 -10.70
CA ILE A 135 5.66 12.26 -9.26
C ILE A 135 5.75 10.81 -8.80
N HIS A 136 6.63 10.58 -7.84
CA HIS A 136 6.66 9.37 -7.02
C HIS A 136 6.10 9.66 -5.63
N LEU A 137 5.41 8.69 -5.05
CA LEU A 137 4.89 8.80 -3.69
C LEU A 137 5.33 7.61 -2.84
N THR A 138 5.64 7.89 -1.60
CA THR A 138 5.97 6.84 -0.62
C THR A 138 5.45 7.21 0.76
N GLY A 139 5.33 6.19 1.61
CA GLY A 139 4.98 6.38 3.01
C GLY A 139 4.83 5.05 3.74
N HIS A 140 4.94 5.14 5.04
CA HIS A 140 4.84 4.00 5.95
C HIS A 140 3.56 4.10 6.78
N SER A 141 2.88 2.99 7.02
CA SER A 141 1.70 2.94 7.91
C SER A 141 0.60 3.92 7.46
N LEU A 142 0.12 4.80 8.34
CA LEU A 142 -0.78 5.92 8.04
C LEU A 142 -0.27 6.76 6.85
N GLY A 143 1.04 7.06 6.81
CA GLY A 143 1.65 7.82 5.72
C GLY A 143 1.50 7.12 4.38
N GLY A 144 1.59 5.79 4.35
CA GLY A 144 1.31 4.99 3.16
C GLY A 144 -0.14 5.08 2.70
N ALA A 145 -1.09 5.08 3.64
CA ALA A 145 -2.51 5.27 3.32
C ALA A 145 -2.78 6.65 2.71
N ILE A 146 -2.21 7.70 3.31
CA ILE A 146 -2.32 9.07 2.82
C ILE A 146 -1.63 9.21 1.45
N ALA A 147 -0.47 8.59 1.23
CA ALA A 147 0.24 8.61 -0.05
C ALA A 147 -0.60 8.03 -1.19
N VAL A 148 -1.32 6.93 -0.95
CA VAL A 148 -2.21 6.34 -1.96
C VAL A 148 -3.37 7.26 -2.32
N ILE A 149 -4.03 7.86 -1.33
CA ILE A 149 -5.15 8.77 -1.59
C ILE A 149 -4.65 10.06 -2.26
N LEU A 150 -3.51 10.59 -1.83
CA LEU A 150 -2.88 11.75 -2.47
C LEU A 150 -2.53 11.46 -3.93
N ALA A 151 -2.03 10.26 -4.23
CA ALA A 151 -1.77 9.84 -5.61
C ALA A 151 -3.05 9.84 -6.47
N MET A 152 -4.19 9.42 -5.91
CA MET A 152 -5.49 9.50 -6.60
C MET A 152 -5.90 10.95 -6.91
N TYR A 153 -5.72 11.89 -5.98
CA TYR A 153 -5.99 13.30 -6.22
C TYR A 153 -5.10 13.87 -7.32
N LEU A 154 -3.79 13.59 -7.25
CA LEU A 154 -2.81 14.09 -8.20
C LEU A 154 -3.04 13.52 -9.61
N GLU A 155 -3.32 12.21 -9.75
CA GLU A 155 -3.67 11.59 -11.03
C GLU A 155 -4.90 12.26 -11.63
N LYS A 156 -5.96 12.45 -10.83
CA LYS A 156 -7.19 13.12 -11.28
C LYS A 156 -6.94 14.57 -11.72
N ASP A 157 -6.01 15.26 -11.09
CA ASP A 157 -5.63 16.63 -11.39
C ASP A 157 -4.65 16.74 -12.59
N GLY A 158 -4.31 15.60 -13.19
CA GLY A 158 -3.49 15.50 -14.39
C GLY A 158 -1.99 15.58 -14.15
N PHE A 159 -1.53 15.29 -12.93
CA PHE A 159 -0.11 15.04 -12.70
C PHE A 159 0.29 13.65 -13.18
N ALA A 160 1.52 13.49 -13.66
CA ALA A 160 2.09 12.21 -14.05
C ALA A 160 2.54 11.44 -12.79
N VAL A 161 1.64 10.67 -12.17
CA VAL A 161 1.98 9.77 -11.08
C VAL A 161 2.57 8.49 -11.67
N GLU A 162 3.89 8.30 -11.58
CA GLU A 162 4.58 7.17 -12.19
C GLU A 162 4.86 6.03 -11.21
N GLN A 163 4.91 6.32 -9.91
CA GLN A 163 5.19 5.29 -8.91
C GLN A 163 4.57 5.64 -7.56
N VAL A 164 3.96 4.65 -6.93
CA VAL A 164 3.53 4.69 -5.53
C VAL A 164 4.03 3.43 -4.84
N ILE A 165 4.95 3.56 -3.89
CA ILE A 165 5.46 2.44 -3.11
C ILE A 165 5.19 2.70 -1.63
N THR A 166 4.45 1.80 -0.99
CA THR A 166 4.05 1.96 0.40
C THR A 166 4.49 0.79 1.26
N PHE A 167 4.69 1.04 2.55
CA PHE A 167 5.19 0.06 3.52
C PHE A 167 4.19 -0.08 4.67
N GLY A 168 3.69 -1.29 4.91
CA GLY A 168 2.74 -1.55 5.99
C GLY A 168 1.43 -0.75 5.88
N GLN A 169 0.99 -0.43 4.67
CA GLN A 169 -0.15 0.44 4.41
C GLN A 169 -1.49 -0.26 4.72
N PRO A 170 -2.41 0.36 5.50
CA PRO A 170 -3.77 -0.12 5.70
C PRO A 170 -4.66 0.12 4.47
N LYS A 171 -5.88 -0.46 4.47
CA LYS A 171 -6.85 -0.25 3.41
C LYS A 171 -7.43 1.18 3.46
N VAL A 172 -7.62 1.80 2.30
CA VAL A 172 -7.99 3.23 2.21
C VAL A 172 -9.37 3.47 1.63
N THR A 173 -9.95 2.48 0.92
CA THR A 173 -11.23 2.62 0.21
C THR A 173 -11.96 1.28 0.14
N ASN A 174 -13.18 1.29 -0.37
CA ASN A 174 -13.96 0.07 -0.63
C ASN A 174 -13.63 -0.56 -1.99
N ALA A 175 -14.28 -1.68 -2.31
CA ALA A 175 -14.09 -2.40 -3.56
C ALA A 175 -14.37 -1.54 -4.81
N THR A 176 -15.33 -0.62 -4.73
CA THR A 176 -15.67 0.31 -5.82
C THR A 176 -14.54 1.29 -6.07
N GLY A 177 -14.01 1.94 -5.03
CA GLY A 177 -12.87 2.85 -5.14
C GLY A 177 -11.61 2.14 -5.62
N ALA A 178 -11.31 0.96 -5.07
CA ALA A 178 -10.19 0.14 -5.49
C ALA A 178 -10.25 -0.24 -6.98
N LYS A 179 -11.44 -0.54 -7.50
CA LYS A 179 -11.64 -0.82 -8.92
C LYS A 179 -11.46 0.43 -9.79
N MET A 180 -11.94 1.59 -9.34
CA MET A 180 -11.83 2.85 -10.07
C MET A 180 -10.37 3.26 -10.27
N PHE A 181 -9.53 3.09 -9.24
CA PHE A 181 -8.11 3.41 -9.26
C PHE A 181 -7.20 2.18 -9.44
N SER A 182 -7.70 1.12 -10.09
CA SER A 182 -6.95 -0.12 -10.32
C SER A 182 -5.71 0.04 -11.22
N ARG A 183 -5.59 1.14 -11.93
CA ARG A 183 -4.46 1.46 -12.82
C ARG A 183 -3.36 2.28 -12.14
N LEU A 184 -3.61 2.76 -10.90
CA LEU A 184 -2.59 3.47 -10.14
C LEU A 184 -1.34 2.59 -10.02
N PRO A 185 -0.13 3.10 -10.33
CA PRO A 185 1.11 2.31 -10.28
C PRO A 185 1.55 2.06 -8.83
N LEU A 186 0.73 1.30 -8.10
CA LEU A 186 0.86 1.06 -6.67
C LEU A 186 1.48 -0.31 -6.37
N THR A 187 2.59 -0.29 -5.65
CA THR A 187 3.21 -1.46 -5.02
C THR A 187 3.13 -1.31 -3.49
N ARG A 188 2.48 -2.25 -2.83
CA ARG A 188 2.36 -2.34 -1.38
C ARG A 188 3.35 -3.35 -0.84
N VAL A 189 4.34 -2.91 -0.09
CA VAL A 189 5.33 -3.78 0.54
C VAL A 189 4.86 -4.11 1.96
N VAL A 190 4.81 -5.39 2.29
CA VAL A 190 4.29 -5.88 3.57
C VAL A 190 5.16 -7.00 4.14
N THR A 191 5.03 -7.29 5.43
CA THR A 191 5.64 -8.45 6.09
C THR A 191 4.56 -9.42 6.59
N PRO A 192 4.84 -10.73 6.75
CA PRO A 192 3.83 -11.71 7.18
C PRO A 192 3.18 -11.39 8.53
N ASN A 193 3.96 -10.88 9.48
CA ASN A 193 3.51 -10.61 10.85
C ASN A 193 3.00 -9.17 11.05
N ASP A 194 3.09 -8.31 10.05
CA ASP A 194 2.49 -6.98 10.08
C ASP A 194 0.98 -7.08 9.88
N ILE A 195 0.23 -6.69 10.90
CA ILE A 195 -1.25 -6.71 10.86
C ILE A 195 -1.86 -5.42 10.32
N VAL A 196 -1.10 -4.32 10.23
CA VAL A 196 -1.63 -3.04 9.76
C VAL A 196 -2.16 -3.11 8.33
N PRO A 197 -1.52 -3.80 7.37
CA PRO A 197 -2.10 -4.01 6.04
C PRO A 197 -3.43 -4.78 6.03
N LEU A 198 -3.77 -5.47 7.13
CA LEU A 198 -5.00 -6.24 7.21
C LEU A 198 -6.21 -5.41 7.66
N VAL A 199 -5.97 -4.23 8.25
CA VAL A 199 -7.05 -3.37 8.74
C VAL A 199 -7.52 -2.37 7.68
N PRO A 200 -8.77 -1.91 7.74
CA PRO A 200 -9.84 -2.41 8.61
C PRO A 200 -10.21 -3.87 8.29
N PRO A 201 -10.52 -4.69 9.32
CA PRO A 201 -10.99 -6.05 9.10
C PRO A 201 -12.37 -6.05 8.42
N ILE A 202 -12.72 -7.17 7.79
CA ILE A 202 -14.07 -7.34 7.23
C ILE A 202 -15.07 -7.49 8.39
N SER A 203 -16.12 -6.69 8.39
CA SER A 203 -17.18 -6.74 9.39
C SER A 203 -18.53 -7.12 8.78
N PRO A 204 -19.46 -7.68 9.57
CA PRO A 204 -20.83 -7.96 9.09
C PRO A 204 -21.56 -6.73 8.54
N MET A 205 -21.30 -5.54 9.09
CA MET A 205 -21.86 -4.29 8.62
C MET A 205 -21.37 -3.92 7.22
N GLN A 206 -20.06 -4.03 6.98
CA GLN A 206 -19.48 -3.80 5.65
C GLN A 206 -20.07 -4.74 4.59
N ILE A 207 -20.32 -6.01 4.97
CA ILE A 207 -20.93 -7.00 4.07
C ILE A 207 -22.40 -6.61 3.77
N LYS A 208 -23.17 -6.21 4.80
CA LYS A 208 -24.56 -5.78 4.66
C LYS A 208 -24.72 -4.58 3.74
N ASP A 209 -23.82 -3.61 3.88
CA ASP A 209 -23.88 -2.35 3.15
C ASP A 209 -23.12 -2.39 1.81
N LEU A 210 -22.48 -3.53 1.47
CA LEU A 210 -21.60 -3.73 0.32
C LEU A 210 -20.42 -2.73 0.28
N ASP A 211 -20.01 -2.24 1.43
CA ASP A 211 -18.93 -1.27 1.62
C ASP A 211 -17.68 -1.94 2.21
N ILE A 212 -17.28 -3.07 1.62
CA ILE A 212 -16.11 -3.83 2.09
C ILE A 212 -14.85 -3.08 1.71
N PHE A 213 -14.02 -2.77 2.72
CA PHE A 213 -12.68 -2.23 2.49
C PHE A 213 -11.83 -3.17 1.63
N TRP A 214 -11.19 -2.60 0.62
CA TRP A 214 -10.45 -3.36 -0.37
C TRP A 214 -9.09 -2.75 -0.67
N HIS A 215 -8.08 -3.61 -0.86
CA HIS A 215 -6.79 -3.18 -1.38
C HIS A 215 -6.80 -3.07 -2.90
N MET A 216 -5.99 -2.13 -3.42
CA MET A 216 -5.62 -2.04 -4.82
C MET A 216 -4.11 -2.24 -4.99
N GLY A 217 -3.65 -2.28 -6.22
CA GLY A 217 -2.23 -2.44 -6.55
C GLY A 217 -1.68 -3.84 -6.27
N GLU A 218 -0.40 -3.98 -6.52
CA GLU A 218 0.35 -5.21 -6.28
C GLU A 218 0.83 -5.27 -4.83
N GLU A 219 0.90 -6.47 -4.28
CA GLU A 219 1.40 -6.69 -2.93
C GLU A 219 2.68 -7.53 -2.99
N VAL A 220 3.77 -6.99 -2.46
CA VAL A 220 5.06 -7.66 -2.28
C VAL A 220 5.22 -8.02 -0.81
N ILE A 221 5.28 -9.31 -0.50
CA ILE A 221 5.39 -9.82 0.86
C ILE A 221 6.83 -10.25 1.11
N LEU A 222 7.51 -9.60 2.05
CA LEU A 222 8.89 -9.87 2.42
C LEU A 222 8.94 -11.05 3.41
N LEU A 223 9.33 -12.23 2.95
CA LEU A 223 9.30 -13.45 3.77
C LEU A 223 10.51 -13.61 4.71
N GLY A 224 11.57 -12.82 4.48
CA GLY A 224 12.83 -12.90 5.20
C GLY A 224 13.95 -13.56 4.39
N GLY A 225 15.19 -13.30 4.81
CA GLY A 225 16.35 -13.67 4.02
C GLY A 225 16.31 -13.04 2.63
N LYS A 226 16.52 -13.82 1.58
CA LYS A 226 16.43 -13.36 0.18
C LYS A 226 15.11 -13.74 -0.50
N THR A 227 14.06 -14.05 0.28
CA THR A 227 12.81 -14.58 -0.26
C THR A 227 11.67 -13.58 -0.13
N PHE A 228 10.83 -13.54 -1.17
CA PHE A 228 9.62 -12.76 -1.22
C PHE A 228 8.52 -13.53 -1.95
N THR A 229 7.30 -13.04 -1.89
CA THR A 229 6.21 -13.50 -2.75
C THR A 229 5.38 -12.31 -3.22
N GLN A 230 4.70 -12.47 -4.35
CA GLN A 230 3.80 -11.46 -4.90
C GLN A 230 2.37 -11.94 -4.89
N THR A 231 1.44 -11.02 -4.69
CA THR A 231 0.02 -11.28 -4.83
C THR A 231 -0.73 -9.99 -5.17
N ASN A 232 -1.96 -10.13 -5.63
CA ASN A 232 -2.85 -9.00 -5.90
C ASN A 232 -4.31 -9.43 -5.78
N GLY A 233 -5.22 -8.48 -5.93
CA GLY A 233 -6.66 -8.72 -6.03
C GLY A 233 -7.20 -9.63 -4.91
N ILE A 234 -7.89 -10.71 -5.28
CA ILE A 234 -8.55 -11.62 -4.35
C ILE A 234 -7.56 -12.31 -3.42
N LYS A 235 -6.39 -12.74 -3.91
CA LYS A 235 -5.40 -13.42 -3.07
C LYS A 235 -4.88 -12.51 -1.95
N SER A 236 -4.61 -11.25 -2.24
CA SER A 236 -4.26 -10.24 -1.24
C SER A 236 -5.37 -10.04 -0.21
N MET A 237 -6.64 -10.02 -0.65
CA MET A 237 -7.78 -9.91 0.24
C MET A 237 -7.99 -11.17 1.10
N LEU A 238 -7.77 -12.36 0.56
CA LEU A 238 -7.84 -13.61 1.34
C LEU A 238 -6.78 -13.61 2.47
N ARG A 239 -5.61 -13.04 2.26
CA ARG A 239 -4.64 -12.84 3.34
C ARG A 239 -5.24 -11.97 4.46
N ALA A 240 -5.94 -10.92 4.10
CA ALA A 240 -6.58 -10.03 5.07
C ALA A 240 -7.73 -10.70 5.85
N THR A 241 -8.37 -11.75 5.33
CA THR A 241 -9.42 -12.49 6.06
C THR A 241 -8.86 -13.36 7.19
N LYS A 242 -7.57 -13.66 7.17
CA LYS A 242 -6.90 -14.39 8.29
C LYS A 242 -6.76 -13.50 9.54
N PHE A 243 -7.03 -12.22 9.44
CA PHE A 243 -7.04 -11.32 10.57
C PHE A 243 -8.30 -11.58 11.40
N THR A 244 -8.16 -12.36 12.45
CA THR A 244 -9.13 -12.44 13.53
C THR A 244 -8.80 -11.32 14.54
N THR A 245 -9.79 -10.83 15.25
CA THR A 245 -9.77 -9.72 16.23
C THR A 245 -8.70 -9.83 17.32
N SER A 246 -7.46 -10.05 16.95
CA SER A 246 -6.33 -10.18 17.87
C SER A 246 -5.84 -8.79 18.26
N ILE A 247 -5.70 -8.57 19.56
CA ILE A 247 -4.95 -7.43 20.08
C ILE A 247 -3.53 -7.52 19.52
N PRO A 248 -2.96 -6.44 18.96
CA PRO A 248 -1.58 -6.44 18.48
C PRO A 248 -0.63 -6.96 19.54
N ASN A 249 0.21 -7.90 19.18
CA ASN A 249 1.27 -8.39 20.06
C ASN A 249 2.60 -7.73 19.70
N GLU A 250 3.63 -7.94 20.52
CA GLU A 250 4.94 -7.36 20.32
C GLU A 250 5.56 -7.73 18.97
N GLN A 251 5.34 -8.95 18.47
CA GLN A 251 5.83 -9.37 17.15
C GLN A 251 5.17 -8.59 16.01
N ASN A 252 3.88 -8.27 16.14
CA ASN A 252 3.18 -7.43 15.16
C ASN A 252 3.74 -6.02 15.15
N LEU A 253 4.01 -5.45 16.33
CA LEU A 253 4.59 -4.10 16.44
C LEU A 253 6.01 -4.04 15.88
N ILE A 254 6.84 -5.05 16.15
CA ILE A 254 8.19 -5.16 15.55
C ILE A 254 8.12 -5.32 14.05
N ALA A 255 7.22 -6.19 13.55
CA ALA A 255 7.04 -6.44 12.13
C ALA A 255 6.60 -5.19 11.35
N HIS A 256 5.88 -4.28 12.01
CA HIS A 256 5.42 -3.02 11.43
C HIS A 256 6.47 -1.91 11.43
N LYS A 257 7.55 -1.99 12.20
CA LYS A 257 8.56 -0.93 12.22
C LYS A 257 9.20 -0.72 10.85
N MET A 258 9.39 0.54 10.44
CA MET A 258 10.02 0.84 9.15
C MET A 258 11.43 0.26 9.05
N THR A 259 12.19 0.24 10.16
CA THR A 259 13.51 -0.41 10.24
C THR A 259 13.47 -1.90 9.93
N THR A 260 12.38 -2.61 10.26
CA THR A 260 12.18 -4.02 9.88
C THR A 260 12.04 -4.16 8.36
N TYR A 261 11.26 -3.29 7.72
CA TYR A 261 11.11 -3.24 6.26
C TYR A 261 12.45 -2.98 5.58
N VAL A 262 13.17 -1.95 6.00
CA VAL A 262 14.49 -1.58 5.44
C VAL A 262 15.46 -2.77 5.52
N ASN A 263 15.57 -3.42 6.67
CA ASN A 263 16.46 -4.57 6.86
C ASN A 263 16.09 -5.76 5.95
N LEU A 264 14.81 -6.05 5.78
CA LEU A 264 14.36 -7.14 4.90
C LEU A 264 14.59 -6.81 3.43
N ILE A 265 14.37 -5.56 3.02
CA ILE A 265 14.61 -5.08 1.65
C ILE A 265 16.09 -5.11 1.32
N GLU A 266 16.98 -4.78 2.27
CA GLU A 266 18.43 -4.84 2.07
C GLU A 266 18.90 -6.26 1.69
N ALA A 267 18.34 -7.27 2.33
CA ALA A 267 18.66 -8.67 2.02
C ALA A 267 18.24 -9.09 0.60
N LEU A 268 17.27 -8.39 0.00
CA LEU A 268 16.75 -8.67 -1.34
C LEU A 268 17.49 -7.95 -2.47
N GLN A 269 18.47 -7.10 -2.16
CA GLN A 269 19.25 -6.37 -3.18
C GLN A 269 20.12 -7.30 -4.04
N THR A 270 20.42 -8.50 -3.54
CA THR A 270 21.23 -9.47 -4.26
C THR A 270 20.47 -10.77 -4.44
N THR A 271 20.20 -11.15 -5.69
CA THR A 271 19.55 -12.42 -6.05
C THR A 271 18.27 -12.73 -5.27
N PRO A 272 17.23 -11.85 -5.34
CA PRO A 272 15.96 -12.12 -4.70
C PRO A 272 15.31 -13.38 -5.30
N GLN A 273 14.66 -14.17 -4.44
CA GLN A 273 13.99 -15.42 -4.84
C GLN A 273 12.49 -15.29 -4.59
N GLU A 274 11.71 -15.39 -5.66
CA GLU A 274 10.27 -15.42 -5.55
C GLU A 274 9.79 -16.80 -5.11
N MET A 275 8.96 -16.84 -4.07
CA MET A 275 8.28 -18.03 -3.58
C MET A 275 6.83 -18.01 -4.03
N PRO A 276 6.24 -19.14 -4.48
CA PRO A 276 4.82 -19.18 -4.79
C PRO A 276 3.97 -18.76 -3.60
N TYR A 277 3.03 -17.85 -3.84
CA TYR A 277 2.07 -17.48 -2.79
C TYR A 277 1.10 -18.64 -2.53
N LYS A 278 1.01 -19.07 -1.26
CA LYS A 278 0.05 -20.06 -0.80
C LYS A 278 -0.98 -19.40 0.09
N THR A 279 -2.24 -19.56 -0.27
CA THR A 279 -3.34 -19.02 0.54
C THR A 279 -3.58 -19.80 1.81
N ASP A 280 -3.24 -21.10 1.84
CA ASP A 280 -3.60 -22.08 2.87
C ASP A 280 -5.12 -22.08 3.17
N ILE A 281 -5.93 -21.68 2.19
CA ILE A 281 -7.38 -21.66 2.28
C ILE A 281 -7.93 -22.76 1.38
N SER A 282 -8.74 -23.62 1.95
CA SER A 282 -9.51 -24.59 1.19
C SER A 282 -10.99 -24.22 1.22
N LEU A 283 -11.63 -24.22 0.06
CA LEU A 283 -13.07 -24.04 -0.07
C LEU A 283 -13.66 -25.33 -0.63
N PHE A 284 -14.60 -25.94 0.10
CA PHE A 284 -15.21 -27.23 -0.28
C PHE A 284 -14.19 -28.36 -0.59
N GLY A 285 -13.03 -28.36 0.10
CA GLY A 285 -11.98 -29.36 -0.11
C GLY A 285 -11.00 -29.07 -1.26
N PHE A 286 -11.15 -27.96 -1.96
CA PHE A 286 -10.22 -27.51 -3.00
C PHE A 286 -9.33 -26.40 -2.46
N SER A 287 -8.00 -26.55 -2.61
CA SER A 287 -7.04 -25.46 -2.30
C SER A 287 -7.25 -24.32 -3.29
N LEU A 288 -7.14 -23.08 -2.78
CA LEU A 288 -7.14 -21.86 -3.59
C LEU A 288 -5.71 -21.40 -3.94
N ASP A 289 -4.73 -22.28 -3.73
CA ASP A 289 -3.31 -22.02 -4.05
C ASP A 289 -3.04 -21.97 -5.54
#